data_628e31f64004e9d0cff581ee2948d0e2
#
_entry.id   628e31f64004e9d0cff581ee2948d0e2
#
_cell.length_a   1.000
_cell.length_b   1.000
_cell.length_c   1.000
_cell.angle_alpha   90.00
_cell.angle_beta   90.00
_cell.angle_gamma   90.00
#
_symmetry.space_group_name_H-M   'P 1'
#
loop_
_entity.id
_entity.type
_entity.pdbx_description
1 polymer ?
#
loop_
_entity_poly.entity_id
_entity_poly.type
_entity_poly.pdbx_seq_one_letter_code
_entity_poly.pdbx_strand_id
1 'polypeptide(L)'
;MNKYLLIIIGCLVSCHAMAQGRPFPIVDLPSSANSLAMGGTTTLREGGCYPYTQPCNIFMTNDTTISADYQLGYIDNAEYVNNYIWHTLTVTWRREKQAIGVGMRYLDMGKLKQNVDKNMKQMPPNSKCMYSVSFDMGYALQFNSNLSIYVTGALMSEKTLMTTNGCALNAGAAYSTHWHSMASSVALGIRNVGFYSYQNTTKMLTPLVYAGGNISLPTWSDQKLTIAAEGGYYRGNGRVKNSGTLSIGTAYSVWRYLSLQMGAHWGDEDNYVAYGLNASFGKMTIETSMKTPITANVGKMYMAGVGLIF
;
A
#
# COMPACT_ATOMS: atom_id res chain seq x y z
N MET A 1 -32.84 -17.85 7.21
CA MET A 1 -31.65 -17.24 6.60
C MET A 1 -32.13 -16.01 5.83
N ASN A 2 -31.68 -14.83 6.20
CA ASN A 2 -32.28 -13.55 5.78
C ASN A 2 -32.03 -13.30 4.27
N LYS A 3 -33.09 -13.13 3.47
CA LYS A 3 -33.03 -12.89 2.00
C LYS A 3 -32.07 -11.74 1.61
N TYR A 4 -31.92 -10.76 2.49
CA TYR A 4 -30.99 -9.63 2.28
C TYR A 4 -29.53 -10.01 2.39
N LEU A 5 -29.18 -11.01 3.20
CA LEU A 5 -27.82 -11.53 3.32
C LEU A 5 -27.37 -12.24 2.04
N LEU A 6 -28.29 -13.00 1.40
CA LEU A 6 -28.06 -13.65 0.11
C LEU A 6 -27.89 -12.64 -1.04
N ILE A 7 -28.63 -11.53 -1.02
CA ILE A 7 -28.51 -10.47 -2.02
C ILE A 7 -27.16 -9.74 -1.85
N ILE A 8 -26.72 -9.47 -0.62
CA ILE A 8 -25.41 -8.84 -0.34
C ILE A 8 -24.29 -9.79 -0.78
N ILE A 9 -24.37 -11.08 -0.48
CA ILE A 9 -23.40 -12.09 -0.92
C ILE A 9 -23.43 -12.24 -2.46
N GLY A 10 -24.61 -12.20 -3.08
CA GLY A 10 -24.78 -12.28 -4.53
C GLY A 10 -24.21 -11.05 -5.26
N CYS A 11 -24.35 -9.84 -4.70
CA CYS A 11 -23.74 -8.63 -5.24
C CYS A 11 -22.22 -8.62 -5.09
N LEU A 12 -21.67 -9.26 -4.05
CA LEU A 12 -20.22 -9.38 -3.86
C LEU A 12 -19.57 -10.40 -4.83
N VAL A 13 -20.32 -11.36 -5.34
CA VAL A 13 -19.81 -12.42 -6.24
C VAL A 13 -19.90 -12.03 -7.73
N SER A 14 -20.68 -11.03 -8.10
CA SER A 14 -20.93 -10.68 -9.51
C SER A 14 -19.99 -9.66 -10.13
N CYS A 15 -18.96 -9.19 -9.43
CA CYS A 15 -17.94 -8.31 -10.00
C CYS A 15 -16.87 -9.11 -10.76
N HIS A 16 -17.19 -9.62 -11.93
CA HIS A 16 -16.19 -10.08 -12.88
C HIS A 16 -15.65 -8.84 -13.61
N ALA A 17 -14.52 -8.34 -13.15
CA ALA A 17 -13.84 -7.23 -13.79
C ALA A 17 -12.68 -7.78 -14.64
N MET A 18 -12.60 -7.35 -15.87
CA MET A 18 -11.46 -7.59 -16.75
C MET A 18 -10.32 -6.66 -16.33
N ALA A 19 -9.13 -7.19 -16.06
CA ALA A 19 -7.94 -6.41 -15.70
C ALA A 19 -7.63 -5.39 -16.77
N GLN A 20 -7.91 -4.15 -16.48
CA GLN A 20 -7.41 -3.03 -17.26
C GLN A 20 -6.28 -2.41 -16.44
N GLY A 21 -5.03 -2.69 -16.83
CA GLY A 21 -3.85 -2.23 -16.11
C GLY A 21 -3.91 -0.73 -15.80
N ARG A 22 -3.76 -0.38 -14.53
CA ARG A 22 -3.64 1.01 -14.10
C ARG A 22 -2.26 1.52 -14.47
N PRO A 23 -2.13 2.81 -14.86
CA PRO A 23 -0.83 3.41 -15.09
C PRO A 23 -0.05 3.47 -13.77
N PHE A 24 1.26 3.29 -13.85
CA PHE A 24 2.17 3.27 -12.71
C PHE A 24 1.86 2.20 -11.66
N PRO A 25 2.13 0.92 -11.94
CA PRO A 25 1.96 -0.17 -10.97
C PRO A 25 2.62 0.11 -9.61
N ILE A 26 3.70 0.88 -9.60
CA ILE A 26 4.46 1.23 -8.40
C ILE A 26 3.63 1.93 -7.31
N VAL A 27 2.53 2.63 -7.67
CA VAL A 27 1.68 3.31 -6.68
C VAL A 27 0.67 2.36 -6.03
N ASP A 28 0.39 1.24 -6.65
CA ASP A 28 -0.53 0.22 -6.15
C ASP A 28 0.19 -0.92 -5.41
N LEU A 29 1.53 -1.00 -5.53
CA LEU A 29 2.33 -1.96 -4.78
C LEU A 29 2.32 -1.64 -3.28
N PRO A 30 2.32 -2.67 -2.41
CA PRO A 30 2.46 -2.47 -0.97
C PRO A 30 3.73 -1.70 -0.64
N SER A 31 3.62 -0.72 0.22
CA SER A 31 4.74 0.15 0.62
C SER A 31 5.51 -0.39 1.82
N SER A 32 4.93 -1.29 2.60
CA SER A 32 5.58 -1.96 3.73
C SER A 32 5.15 -3.41 3.87
N ALA A 33 6.04 -4.24 4.42
CA ALA A 33 5.75 -5.64 4.73
C ALA A 33 4.58 -5.75 5.72
N ASN A 34 4.50 -4.85 6.68
CA ASN A 34 3.40 -4.77 7.65
C ASN A 34 2.05 -4.54 6.95
N SER A 35 1.96 -3.56 6.05
CA SER A 35 0.73 -3.30 5.28
C SER A 35 0.34 -4.52 4.43
N LEU A 36 1.30 -5.15 3.76
CA LEU A 36 1.04 -6.36 2.97
C LEU A 36 0.49 -7.49 3.85
N ALA A 37 1.13 -7.77 4.99
CA ALA A 37 0.70 -8.81 5.92
C ALA A 37 -0.73 -8.61 6.45
N MET A 38 -1.12 -7.34 6.60
CA MET A 38 -2.46 -6.93 7.06
C MET A 38 -3.46 -6.77 5.91
N GLY A 39 -3.25 -7.46 4.78
CA GLY A 39 -4.17 -7.45 3.65
C GLY A 39 -4.14 -6.16 2.83
N GLY A 40 -3.07 -5.38 2.89
CA GLY A 40 -2.97 -4.10 2.17
C GLY A 40 -3.62 -2.93 2.90
N THR A 41 -4.07 -3.09 4.15
CA THR A 41 -4.60 -1.97 4.95
C THR A 41 -3.50 -0.94 5.20
N THR A 42 -3.84 0.32 5.06
CA THR A 42 -2.92 1.43 5.29
C THR A 42 -3.24 2.23 6.55
N THR A 43 -4.43 2.04 7.10
CA THR A 43 -4.93 2.67 8.33
C THR A 43 -4.42 1.98 9.60
N LEU A 44 -3.17 1.53 9.59
CA LEU A 44 -2.54 0.84 10.72
C LEU A 44 -2.01 1.87 11.72
N ARG A 45 -2.04 1.50 13.00
CA ARG A 45 -1.45 2.31 14.06
C ARG A 45 0.07 2.18 14.10
N GLU A 46 0.59 1.00 13.83
CA GLU A 46 2.01 0.67 13.88
C GLU A 46 2.51 0.35 12.47
N GLY A 47 3.70 0.77 12.16
CA GLY A 47 4.35 0.55 10.87
C GLY A 47 5.10 1.77 10.41
N GLY A 48 6.07 1.57 9.54
CA GLY A 48 6.83 2.61 8.89
C GLY A 48 6.21 3.08 7.57
N CYS A 49 7.03 3.69 6.75
CA CYS A 49 6.64 4.16 5.42
C CYS A 49 5.46 5.15 5.42
N TYR A 50 5.39 6.01 6.45
CA TYR A 50 4.29 6.95 6.66
C TYR A 50 3.86 7.75 5.42
N PRO A 51 4.74 8.24 4.52
CA PRO A 51 4.31 8.95 3.31
C PRO A 51 3.43 8.12 2.37
N TYR A 52 3.55 6.79 2.42
CA TYR A 52 2.84 5.86 1.54
C TYR A 52 1.66 5.15 2.19
N THR A 53 1.69 5.00 3.49
CA THR A 53 0.60 4.37 4.26
C THR A 53 -0.42 5.44 4.67
N GLN A 54 -0.40 5.81 5.92
CA GLN A 54 -1.24 6.87 6.51
C GLN A 54 -0.33 7.83 7.24
N PRO A 55 0.04 8.99 6.64
CA PRO A 55 0.98 9.93 7.27
C PRO A 55 0.61 10.36 8.69
N CYS A 56 -0.68 10.41 9.01
CA CYS A 56 -1.16 10.77 10.35
C CYS A 56 -0.80 9.74 11.44
N ASN A 57 -0.45 8.51 11.07
CA ASN A 57 -0.09 7.47 12.05
C ASN A 57 1.18 7.81 12.84
N ILE A 58 2.04 8.68 12.31
CA ILE A 58 3.24 9.16 13.03
C ILE A 58 2.88 9.86 14.35
N PHE A 59 1.68 10.45 14.45
CA PHE A 59 1.23 11.11 15.67
C PHE A 59 0.73 10.13 16.74
N MET A 60 0.57 8.85 16.39
CA MET A 60 0.16 7.81 17.31
C MET A 60 1.32 7.13 18.01
N THR A 61 2.54 7.30 17.51
CA THR A 61 3.77 6.82 18.14
C THR A 61 4.27 7.84 19.14
N ASN A 62 4.84 7.38 20.25
CA ASN A 62 5.40 8.26 21.26
C ASN A 62 6.61 9.00 20.69
N ASP A 63 6.61 10.32 20.77
CA ASP A 63 7.69 11.29 20.58
C ASP A 63 8.80 10.93 19.57
N THR A 64 8.45 10.21 18.52
CA THR A 64 9.38 9.91 17.44
C THR A 64 9.72 11.19 16.70
N THR A 65 10.98 11.55 16.71
CA THR A 65 11.47 12.73 15.99
C THR A 65 11.84 12.42 14.56
N ILE A 66 12.48 11.28 14.32
CA ILE A 66 12.85 10.83 12.96
C ILE A 66 12.58 9.34 12.85
N SER A 67 11.97 8.91 11.75
CA SER A 67 11.92 7.52 11.33
C SER A 67 12.51 7.36 9.93
N ALA A 68 13.24 6.28 9.72
CA ALA A 68 13.75 5.89 8.41
C ALA A 68 13.38 4.43 8.16
N ASP A 69 12.79 4.15 7.00
CA ASP A 69 12.32 2.81 6.66
C ASP A 69 12.82 2.42 5.28
N TYR A 70 13.30 1.19 5.16
CA TYR A 70 13.64 0.57 3.89
C TYR A 70 12.88 -0.74 3.73
N GLN A 71 12.27 -0.93 2.58
CA GLN A 71 11.50 -2.12 2.24
C GLN A 71 11.96 -2.67 0.90
N LEU A 72 12.06 -3.98 0.82
CA LEU A 72 12.36 -4.75 -0.38
C LEU A 72 11.21 -5.70 -0.67
N GLY A 73 10.65 -5.63 -1.86
CA GLY A 73 9.61 -6.53 -2.30
C GLY A 73 10.02 -7.32 -3.53
N TYR A 74 9.47 -8.52 -3.67
CA TYR A 74 9.72 -9.45 -4.75
C TYR A 74 8.44 -10.16 -5.15
N ILE A 75 8.16 -10.23 -6.47
CA ILE A 75 7.06 -11.02 -7.04
C ILE A 75 7.65 -12.14 -7.87
N ASP A 76 7.29 -13.36 -7.53
CA ASP A 76 7.69 -14.57 -8.24
C ASP A 76 6.72 -14.86 -9.39
N ASN A 77 7.27 -15.31 -10.53
CA ASN A 77 6.50 -15.83 -11.66
C ASN A 77 5.52 -14.83 -12.33
N ALA A 78 5.97 -13.65 -12.66
CA ALA A 78 5.22 -12.81 -13.58
C ALA A 78 5.21 -13.49 -14.99
N GLU A 79 4.02 -13.69 -15.55
CA GLU A 79 3.79 -14.48 -16.76
C GLU A 79 4.59 -13.99 -17.99
N TYR A 80 4.73 -12.66 -18.11
CA TYR A 80 5.32 -12.01 -19.29
C TYR A 80 6.69 -11.40 -19.07
N VAL A 81 7.16 -11.32 -17.83
CA VAL A 81 8.42 -10.69 -17.42
C VAL A 81 9.19 -11.58 -16.45
N ASN A 82 10.48 -11.34 -16.35
CA ASN A 82 11.24 -11.85 -15.22
C ASN A 82 10.73 -11.16 -13.93
N ASN A 83 11.02 -11.75 -12.80
CA ASN A 83 10.58 -11.33 -11.48
C ASN A 83 10.61 -9.80 -11.28
N TYR A 84 9.56 -9.26 -10.65
CA TYR A 84 9.55 -7.87 -10.21
C TYR A 84 10.27 -7.73 -8.88
N ILE A 85 11.14 -6.74 -8.80
CA ILE A 85 11.79 -6.34 -7.54
C ILE A 85 11.50 -4.86 -7.33
N TRP A 86 11.04 -4.50 -6.13
CA TRP A 86 10.89 -3.08 -5.81
C TRP A 86 11.49 -2.73 -4.47
N HIS A 87 11.91 -1.48 -4.39
CA HIS A 87 12.52 -0.87 -3.23
C HIS A 87 11.67 0.32 -2.81
N THR A 88 11.45 0.45 -1.52
CA THR A 88 10.81 1.63 -0.92
C THR A 88 11.73 2.16 0.17
N LEU A 89 12.09 3.43 0.08
CA LEU A 89 12.86 4.14 1.09
C LEU A 89 12.04 5.33 1.56
N THR A 90 11.93 5.51 2.86
CA THR A 90 11.23 6.68 3.43
C THR A 90 12.01 7.24 4.61
N VAL A 91 11.94 8.54 4.76
CA VAL A 91 12.39 9.27 5.94
C VAL A 91 11.28 10.22 6.35
N THR A 92 10.91 10.18 7.61
CA THR A 92 9.88 11.07 8.16
C THR A 92 10.43 11.77 9.39
N TRP A 93 10.25 13.08 9.43
CA TRP A 93 10.60 13.93 10.55
C TRP A 93 9.34 14.50 11.18
N ARG A 94 9.19 14.32 12.48
CA ARG A 94 8.10 14.88 13.27
C ARG A 94 8.62 15.91 14.25
N ARG A 95 7.94 17.03 14.31
CA ARG A 95 8.13 18.05 15.33
C ARG A 95 6.78 18.45 15.92
N GLU A 96 6.55 18.10 17.19
CA GLU A 96 5.28 18.37 17.88
C GLU A 96 4.06 17.90 17.06
N LYS A 97 3.26 18.85 16.59
CA LYS A 97 2.02 18.62 15.82
C LYS A 97 2.20 18.57 14.30
N GLN A 98 3.43 18.62 13.83
CA GLN A 98 3.75 18.63 12.39
C GLN A 98 4.68 17.48 12.03
N ALA A 99 4.51 16.94 10.84
CA ALA A 99 5.43 15.96 10.30
C ALA A 99 5.63 16.18 8.80
N ILE A 100 6.88 15.99 8.37
CA ILE A 100 7.28 16.01 6.96
C ILE A 100 7.88 14.66 6.65
N GLY A 101 7.45 14.06 5.55
CA GLY A 101 7.98 12.80 5.06
C GLY A 101 8.45 12.93 3.62
N VAL A 102 9.55 12.26 3.31
CA VAL A 102 10.03 12.07 1.94
C VAL A 102 10.18 10.59 1.68
N GLY A 103 9.97 10.19 0.43
CA GLY A 103 10.09 8.82 0.04
C GLY A 103 10.53 8.66 -1.41
N MET A 104 11.12 7.51 -1.69
CA MET A 104 11.48 7.08 -3.03
C MET A 104 11.07 5.64 -3.21
N ARG A 105 10.44 5.31 -4.33
CA ARG A 105 10.17 3.94 -4.73
C ARG A 105 10.83 3.68 -6.08
N TYR A 106 11.39 2.50 -6.22
CA TYR A 106 11.97 2.01 -7.46
C TYR A 106 11.46 0.60 -7.70
N LEU A 107 10.87 0.37 -8.86
CA LEU A 107 10.38 -0.93 -9.32
C LEU A 107 11.19 -1.35 -10.54
N ASP A 108 11.96 -2.43 -10.41
CA ASP A 108 12.56 -3.14 -11.54
C ASP A 108 11.56 -4.18 -12.05
N MET A 109 11.08 -3.97 -13.25
CA MET A 109 10.15 -4.87 -13.93
C MET A 109 10.88 -5.90 -14.80
N GLY A 110 12.21 -5.91 -14.72
CA GLY A 110 13.05 -6.86 -15.45
C GLY A 110 13.04 -6.67 -16.96
N LYS A 111 13.24 -7.77 -17.67
CA LYS A 111 13.31 -7.79 -19.14
C LYS A 111 12.15 -8.60 -19.70
N LEU A 112 11.59 -8.18 -20.83
CA LEU A 112 10.54 -8.94 -21.53
C LEU A 112 11.01 -10.34 -21.90
N LYS A 113 10.26 -11.37 -21.53
CA LYS A 113 10.54 -12.76 -21.89
C LYS A 113 10.31 -13.04 -23.38
N GLN A 114 9.37 -12.31 -23.99
CA GLN A 114 9.09 -12.40 -25.44
C GLN A 114 9.17 -10.99 -26.04
N ASN A 115 10.12 -10.82 -26.95
CA ASN A 115 10.28 -9.58 -27.68
C ASN A 115 9.52 -9.67 -29.01
N VAL A 116 8.34 -9.08 -29.05
CA VAL A 116 7.62 -8.91 -30.31
C VAL A 116 7.49 -7.40 -30.56
N ASP A 117 8.02 -6.95 -31.68
CA ASP A 117 7.84 -5.58 -32.16
C ASP A 117 6.37 -5.35 -32.55
N LYS A 118 5.97 -4.08 -32.67
CA LYS A 118 4.66 -3.64 -33.21
C LYS A 118 4.29 -4.29 -34.55
N ASN A 119 5.30 -4.77 -35.28
CA ASN A 119 5.15 -5.45 -36.58
C ASN A 119 5.28 -6.98 -36.49
N MET A 120 5.10 -7.59 -35.31
CA MET A 120 5.25 -9.01 -35.07
C MET A 120 6.67 -9.58 -35.38
N LYS A 121 7.68 -8.73 -35.52
CA LYS A 121 9.07 -9.18 -35.69
C LYS A 121 9.69 -9.49 -34.34
N GLN A 122 10.32 -10.65 -34.23
CA GLN A 122 11.10 -11.00 -33.04
C GLN A 122 12.25 -10.01 -32.85
N MET A 123 12.27 -9.34 -31.71
CA MET A 123 13.42 -8.53 -31.28
C MET A 123 14.43 -9.44 -30.56
N PRO A 124 15.71 -9.05 -30.51
CA PRO A 124 16.70 -9.79 -29.74
C PRO A 124 16.25 -9.96 -28.28
N PRO A 125 16.36 -11.17 -27.73
CA PRO A 125 15.97 -11.38 -26.32
C PRO A 125 16.78 -10.46 -25.40
N ASN A 126 16.15 -9.92 -24.38
CA ASN A 126 16.75 -9.09 -23.33
C ASN A 126 17.15 -7.64 -23.69
N SER A 127 16.60 -7.05 -24.74
CA SER A 127 17.06 -5.75 -25.23
C SER A 127 16.58 -4.52 -24.45
N LYS A 128 15.54 -4.61 -23.61
CA LYS A 128 15.01 -3.47 -22.86
C LYS A 128 14.74 -3.78 -21.40
N CYS A 129 15.38 -3.04 -20.49
CA CYS A 129 15.03 -3.01 -19.08
C CYS A 129 13.81 -2.09 -18.87
N MET A 130 12.82 -2.58 -18.16
CA MET A 130 11.64 -1.81 -17.77
C MET A 130 11.74 -1.47 -16.30
N TYR A 131 11.43 -0.24 -15.95
CA TYR A 131 11.44 0.21 -14.57
C TYR A 131 10.40 1.31 -14.34
N SER A 132 10.01 1.47 -13.09
CA SER A 132 9.22 2.62 -12.62
C SER A 132 9.87 3.22 -11.39
N VAL A 133 9.84 4.54 -11.28
CA VAL A 133 10.38 5.28 -10.15
C VAL A 133 9.36 6.31 -9.69
N SER A 134 9.23 6.50 -8.38
CA SER A 134 8.50 7.63 -7.81
C SER A 134 9.34 8.33 -6.75
N PHE A 135 9.20 9.65 -6.70
CA PHE A 135 9.68 10.49 -5.62
C PHE A 135 8.48 11.16 -4.97
N ASP A 136 8.37 11.01 -3.66
CA ASP A 136 7.19 11.38 -2.91
C ASP A 136 7.55 12.30 -1.75
N MET A 137 6.70 13.30 -1.49
CA MET A 137 6.82 14.20 -0.35
C MET A 137 5.46 14.33 0.33
N GLY A 138 5.45 14.33 1.65
CA GLY A 138 4.24 14.43 2.45
C GLY A 138 4.37 15.42 3.60
N TYR A 139 3.25 16.03 3.94
CA TYR A 139 3.07 16.86 5.13
C TYR A 139 1.84 16.39 5.90
N ALA A 140 1.97 16.26 7.21
CA ALA A 140 0.87 15.96 8.10
C ALA A 140 0.81 16.96 9.26
N LEU A 141 -0.41 17.29 9.68
CA LEU A 141 -0.69 18.24 10.75
C LEU A 141 -1.70 17.64 11.73
N GLN A 142 -1.36 17.64 13.01
CA GLN A 142 -2.26 17.29 14.09
C GLN A 142 -2.96 18.53 14.62
N PHE A 143 -4.26 18.67 14.34
CA PHE A 143 -5.07 19.81 14.82
C PHE A 143 -5.27 19.79 16.34
N ASN A 144 -5.63 18.62 16.86
CA ASN A 144 -5.79 18.36 18.28
C ASN A 144 -5.30 16.94 18.59
N SER A 145 -5.43 16.51 19.85
CA SER A 145 -4.98 15.17 20.29
C SER A 145 -5.58 14.01 19.48
N ASN A 146 -6.70 14.23 18.81
CA ASN A 146 -7.47 13.18 18.15
C ASN A 146 -7.51 13.31 16.62
N LEU A 147 -7.53 14.55 16.10
CA LEU A 147 -7.72 14.81 14.67
C LEU A 147 -6.42 15.24 13.99
N SER A 148 -6.07 14.55 12.94
CA SER A 148 -4.92 14.86 12.08
C SER A 148 -5.34 14.86 10.61
N ILE A 149 -4.66 15.66 9.80
CA ILE A 149 -4.81 15.70 8.34
C ILE A 149 -3.46 15.54 7.66
N TYR A 150 -3.48 15.15 6.40
CA TYR A 150 -2.27 15.07 5.60
C TYR A 150 -2.51 15.42 4.14
N VAL A 151 -1.43 15.78 3.46
CA VAL A 151 -1.32 15.87 2.01
C VAL A 151 0.01 15.28 1.59
N THR A 152 0.03 14.50 0.50
CA THR A 152 1.26 13.99 -0.11
C THR A 152 1.23 14.21 -1.61
N GLY A 153 2.39 14.47 -2.19
CA GLY A 153 2.58 14.59 -3.63
C GLY A 153 3.60 13.57 -4.13
N ALA A 154 3.39 13.03 -5.32
CA ALA A 154 4.27 12.09 -5.98
C ALA A 154 4.62 12.56 -7.38
N LEU A 155 5.88 12.46 -7.76
CA LEU A 155 6.37 12.57 -9.13
C LEU A 155 6.82 11.18 -9.59
N MET A 156 6.34 10.75 -10.75
CA MET A 156 6.52 9.39 -11.22
C MET A 156 7.07 9.36 -12.64
N SER A 157 7.94 8.41 -12.91
CA SER A 157 8.42 8.10 -14.26
C SER A 157 8.46 6.59 -14.45
N GLU A 158 7.90 6.11 -15.53
CA GLU A 158 7.87 4.71 -15.90
C GLU A 158 8.47 4.53 -17.30
N LYS A 159 9.41 3.63 -17.44
CA LYS A 159 9.99 3.22 -18.71
C LYS A 159 9.62 1.79 -19.00
N THR A 160 8.74 1.62 -19.96
CA THR A 160 8.39 0.34 -20.57
C THR A 160 8.88 0.33 -22.03
N LEU A 161 8.00 0.12 -22.98
CA LEU A 161 8.29 0.36 -24.40
C LEU A 161 8.37 1.86 -24.71
N MET A 162 7.71 2.68 -23.92
CA MET A 162 7.68 4.15 -23.98
C MET A 162 7.91 4.70 -22.58
N THR A 163 8.39 5.95 -22.51
CA THR A 163 8.49 6.66 -21.24
C THR A 163 7.16 7.36 -20.94
N THR A 164 6.66 7.17 -19.75
CA THR A 164 5.44 7.79 -19.21
C THR A 164 5.83 8.55 -17.94
N ASN A 165 5.48 9.82 -17.86
CA ASN A 165 5.70 10.64 -16.66
C ASN A 165 4.35 11.04 -16.07
N GLY A 166 4.27 11.13 -14.76
CA GLY A 166 3.06 11.49 -14.07
C GLY A 166 3.31 12.20 -12.74
N CYS A 167 2.25 12.80 -12.24
CA CYS A 167 2.22 13.33 -10.89
C CYS A 167 0.89 12.99 -10.23
N ALA A 168 0.92 12.81 -8.93
CA ALA A 168 -0.26 12.51 -8.12
C ALA A 168 -0.26 13.31 -6.84
N LEU A 169 -1.46 13.61 -6.34
CA LEU A 169 -1.71 14.17 -5.01
C LEU A 169 -2.59 13.21 -4.24
N ASN A 170 -2.30 13.07 -2.96
CA ASN A 170 -3.12 12.33 -2.01
C ASN A 170 -3.43 13.24 -0.83
N ALA A 171 -4.62 13.13 -0.26
CA ALA A 171 -5.01 13.87 0.92
C ALA A 171 -5.98 13.04 1.77
N GLY A 172 -5.98 13.30 3.07
CA GLY A 172 -6.89 12.62 3.96
C GLY A 172 -6.83 13.12 5.39
N ALA A 173 -7.65 12.51 6.22
CA ALA A 173 -7.76 12.80 7.63
C ALA A 173 -7.84 11.51 8.44
N ALA A 174 -7.36 11.56 9.68
CA ALA A 174 -7.48 10.49 10.65
C ALA A 174 -7.99 11.04 11.98
N TYR A 175 -8.91 10.31 12.58
CA TYR A 175 -9.38 10.53 13.93
C TYR A 175 -8.97 9.35 14.81
N SER A 176 -8.25 9.63 15.87
CA SER A 176 -7.71 8.62 16.77
C SER A 176 -8.18 8.88 18.18
N THR A 177 -8.57 7.85 18.89
CA THR A 177 -9.02 7.97 20.27
C THR A 177 -8.50 6.82 21.12
N HIS A 178 -8.38 7.09 22.42
CA HIS A 178 -8.04 6.11 23.43
C HIS A 178 -9.21 6.04 24.40
N TRP A 179 -9.77 4.86 24.56
CA TRP A 179 -10.82 4.62 25.55
C TRP A 179 -10.37 3.51 26.48
N HIS A 180 -10.06 3.86 27.73
CA HIS A 180 -9.39 2.98 28.69
C HIS A 180 -8.04 2.49 28.11
N SER A 181 -7.88 1.17 28.00
CA SER A 181 -6.71 0.56 27.43
C SER A 181 -6.80 0.27 25.92
N MET A 182 -7.97 0.55 25.31
CA MET A 182 -8.20 0.36 23.88
C MET A 182 -7.76 1.59 23.11
N ALA A 183 -7.08 1.38 21.97
CA ALA A 183 -6.77 2.45 21.03
C ALA A 183 -7.48 2.17 19.72
N SER A 184 -8.15 3.17 19.16
CA SER A 184 -8.82 3.06 17.89
C SER A 184 -8.51 4.25 17.00
N SER A 185 -8.50 4.02 15.68
CA SER A 185 -8.44 5.10 14.70
C SER A 185 -9.34 4.82 13.52
N VAL A 186 -9.85 5.89 12.93
CA VAL A 186 -10.59 5.88 11.67
C VAL A 186 -9.93 6.88 10.75
N ALA A 187 -9.78 6.52 9.49
CA ALA A 187 -9.20 7.40 8.49
C ALA A 187 -10.04 7.37 7.21
N LEU A 188 -10.02 8.49 6.52
CA LEU A 188 -10.62 8.64 5.19
C LEU A 188 -9.70 9.50 4.33
N GLY A 189 -9.75 9.27 3.03
CA GLY A 189 -8.92 10.05 2.12
C GLY A 189 -9.17 9.74 0.65
N ILE A 190 -8.41 10.45 -0.16
CA ILE A 190 -8.35 10.28 -1.60
C ILE A 190 -6.89 10.15 -2.01
N ARG A 191 -6.61 9.21 -2.91
CA ARG A 191 -5.27 8.95 -3.46
C ARG A 191 -5.28 9.01 -4.97
N ASN A 192 -4.09 9.21 -5.55
CA ASN A 192 -3.86 9.15 -6.99
C ASN A 192 -4.68 10.19 -7.77
N VAL A 193 -4.93 11.38 -7.19
CA VAL A 193 -5.53 12.50 -7.92
C VAL A 193 -4.43 13.18 -8.72
N GLY A 194 -4.41 12.97 -10.05
CA GLY A 194 -3.32 13.52 -10.84
C GLY A 194 -3.41 13.16 -12.31
N PHE A 195 -2.29 13.38 -13.01
CA PHE A 195 -2.19 13.23 -14.44
C PHE A 195 -0.93 12.47 -14.84
N TYR A 196 -0.98 11.88 -16.02
CA TYR A 196 0.18 11.30 -16.66
C TYR A 196 0.20 11.61 -18.15
N SER A 197 1.41 11.71 -18.70
CA SER A 197 1.63 11.93 -20.12
C SER A 197 1.96 10.61 -20.81
N TYR A 198 1.21 10.28 -21.82
CA TYR A 198 1.41 9.09 -22.64
C TYR A 198 1.20 9.43 -24.12
N GLN A 199 2.22 9.20 -24.95
CA GLN A 199 2.16 9.48 -26.41
C GLN A 199 1.65 10.90 -26.74
N ASN A 200 2.24 11.93 -26.12
CA ASN A 200 1.86 13.34 -26.28
C ASN A 200 0.40 13.67 -25.88
N THR A 201 -0.27 12.78 -25.15
CA THR A 201 -1.58 13.04 -24.58
C THR A 201 -1.52 13.02 -23.06
N THR A 202 -2.14 13.99 -22.43
CA THR A 202 -2.31 14.02 -20.98
C THR A 202 -3.58 13.29 -20.59
N LYS A 203 -3.49 12.41 -19.59
CA LYS A 203 -4.61 11.61 -19.09
C LYS A 203 -4.65 11.71 -17.57
N MET A 204 -5.84 11.55 -17.01
CA MET A 204 -6.01 11.46 -15.55
C MET A 204 -5.60 10.09 -15.04
N LEU A 205 -5.00 10.06 -13.87
CA LEU A 205 -4.83 8.85 -13.08
C LEU A 205 -6.20 8.33 -12.62
N THR A 206 -6.22 7.17 -12.02
CA THR A 206 -7.42 6.53 -11.45
C THR A 206 -7.50 6.87 -9.96
N PRO A 207 -8.30 7.88 -9.55
CA PRO A 207 -8.39 8.25 -8.14
C PRO A 207 -8.99 7.12 -7.30
N LEU A 208 -8.45 6.93 -6.10
CA LEU A 208 -8.95 6.01 -5.08
C LEU A 208 -9.51 6.82 -3.92
N VAL A 209 -10.81 6.71 -3.66
CA VAL A 209 -11.41 7.16 -2.40
C VAL A 209 -11.40 5.98 -1.44
N TYR A 210 -10.94 6.18 -0.21
CA TYR A 210 -10.86 5.11 0.78
C TYR A 210 -11.33 5.58 2.15
N ALA A 211 -11.82 4.62 2.93
CA ALA A 211 -12.10 4.78 4.34
C ALA A 211 -11.71 3.49 5.06
N GLY A 212 -11.14 3.62 6.23
CA GLY A 212 -10.72 2.47 7.01
C GLY A 212 -10.55 2.83 8.47
N GLY A 213 -10.27 1.81 9.27
CA GLY A 213 -10.00 2.01 10.69
C GLY A 213 -9.32 0.79 11.30
N ASN A 214 -8.83 0.99 12.50
CA ASN A 214 -8.28 -0.07 13.32
C ASN A 214 -8.69 0.08 14.77
N ILE A 215 -8.67 -1.04 15.46
CA ILE A 215 -8.84 -1.14 16.89
C ILE A 215 -7.76 -2.04 17.47
N SER A 216 -7.11 -1.57 18.53
CA SER A 216 -6.10 -2.32 19.27
C SER A 216 -6.61 -2.61 20.68
N LEU A 217 -6.73 -3.88 20.99
CA LEU A 217 -7.28 -4.41 22.23
C LEU A 217 -6.14 -5.03 23.04
N PRO A 218 -5.89 -4.59 24.27
CA PRO A 218 -5.02 -5.33 25.17
C PRO A 218 -5.69 -6.69 25.48
N THR A 219 -4.93 -7.76 25.44
CA THR A 219 -5.43 -9.09 25.71
C THR A 219 -4.96 -9.58 27.07
N TRP A 220 -3.71 -9.98 27.17
CA TRP A 220 -3.16 -10.50 28.42
C TRP A 220 -1.77 -9.91 28.67
N SER A 221 -1.54 -9.34 29.86
CA SER A 221 -0.23 -8.76 30.21
C SER A 221 0.28 -7.78 29.14
N ASP A 222 1.35 -8.14 28.42
CA ASP A 222 1.97 -7.33 27.36
C ASP A 222 1.46 -7.68 25.94
N GLN A 223 0.41 -8.48 25.84
CA GLN A 223 -0.15 -8.93 24.56
C GLN A 223 -1.21 -7.94 24.05
N LYS A 224 -1.26 -7.79 22.73
CA LYS A 224 -2.20 -6.88 22.06
C LYS A 224 -2.74 -7.53 20.78
N LEU A 225 -4.04 -7.45 20.57
CA LEU A 225 -4.71 -7.80 19.33
C LEU A 225 -5.10 -6.52 18.61
N THR A 226 -4.62 -6.34 17.39
CA THR A 226 -5.03 -5.25 16.50
C THR A 226 -5.85 -5.82 15.35
N ILE A 227 -7.00 -5.24 15.08
CA ILE A 227 -7.85 -5.55 13.93
C ILE A 227 -7.96 -4.28 13.09
N ALA A 228 -7.76 -4.40 11.78
CA ALA A 228 -7.89 -3.30 10.83
C ALA A 228 -8.79 -3.70 9.67
N ALA A 229 -9.53 -2.74 9.14
CA ALA A 229 -10.31 -2.89 7.92
C ALA A 229 -10.26 -1.61 7.11
N GLU A 230 -10.18 -1.73 5.79
CA GLU A 230 -10.15 -0.60 4.85
C GLU A 230 -10.94 -0.96 3.61
N GLY A 231 -11.86 -0.08 3.20
CA GLY A 231 -12.59 -0.17 1.94
C GLY A 231 -12.20 0.98 1.03
N GLY A 232 -12.09 0.71 -0.26
CA GLY A 232 -11.75 1.70 -1.25
C GLY A 232 -12.59 1.59 -2.52
N TYR A 233 -12.66 2.69 -3.26
CA TYR A 233 -13.34 2.75 -4.53
C TYR A 233 -12.51 3.54 -5.55
N TYR A 234 -12.08 2.85 -6.60
CA TYR A 234 -11.38 3.44 -7.73
C TYR A 234 -12.38 4.01 -8.72
N ARG A 235 -12.24 5.29 -9.03
CA ARG A 235 -12.99 5.93 -10.08
C ARG A 235 -12.29 5.75 -11.43
N GLY A 236 -12.88 4.99 -12.31
CA GLY A 236 -12.36 4.75 -13.65
C GLY A 236 -12.23 6.04 -14.48
N ASN A 237 -11.41 5.98 -15.51
CA ASN A 237 -11.10 7.11 -16.40
C ASN A 237 -11.45 6.82 -17.88
N GLY A 238 -12.43 5.96 -18.13
CA GLY A 238 -12.86 5.52 -19.46
C GLY A 238 -12.03 4.37 -20.05
N ARG A 239 -10.80 4.16 -19.59
CA ARG A 239 -9.95 2.99 -19.93
C ARG A 239 -9.96 1.95 -18.82
N VAL A 240 -9.93 2.41 -17.59
CA VAL A 240 -10.01 1.58 -16.38
C VAL A 240 -11.45 1.67 -15.89
N LYS A 241 -12.06 0.53 -15.58
CA LYS A 241 -13.41 0.48 -15.00
C LYS A 241 -13.37 0.94 -13.54
N ASN A 242 -14.53 1.35 -13.05
CA ASN A 242 -14.72 1.55 -11.62
C ASN A 242 -14.56 0.23 -10.88
N SER A 243 -13.88 0.22 -9.75
CA SER A 243 -13.69 -0.98 -8.95
C SER A 243 -13.66 -0.69 -7.46
N GLY A 244 -14.18 -1.64 -6.67
CA GLY A 244 -14.14 -1.59 -5.22
C GLY A 244 -13.03 -2.47 -4.67
N THR A 245 -12.47 -2.10 -3.53
CA THR A 245 -11.51 -2.90 -2.77
C THR A 245 -11.94 -3.02 -1.32
N LEU A 246 -11.63 -4.15 -0.71
CA LEU A 246 -11.82 -4.42 0.71
C LEU A 246 -10.60 -5.14 1.26
N SER A 247 -10.02 -4.60 2.31
CA SER A 247 -8.89 -5.18 3.02
C SER A 247 -9.28 -5.40 4.48
N ILE A 248 -8.89 -6.54 5.03
CA ILE A 248 -9.05 -6.85 6.45
C ILE A 248 -7.75 -7.46 6.94
N GLY A 249 -7.29 -7.03 8.10
CA GLY A 249 -6.07 -7.55 8.71
C GLY A 249 -6.18 -7.69 10.21
N THR A 250 -5.41 -8.61 10.75
CA THR A 250 -5.25 -8.83 12.18
C THR A 250 -3.77 -8.95 12.53
N ALA A 251 -3.36 -8.35 13.64
CA ALA A 251 -2.02 -8.48 14.19
C ALA A 251 -2.12 -8.88 15.67
N TYR A 252 -1.44 -9.93 16.05
CA TYR A 252 -1.36 -10.39 17.43
C TYR A 252 0.07 -10.26 17.94
N SER A 253 0.30 -9.36 18.88
CA SER A 253 1.57 -9.22 19.58
C SER A 253 1.67 -10.29 20.65
N VAL A 254 2.44 -11.34 20.36
CA VAL A 254 2.67 -12.49 21.27
C VAL A 254 3.52 -12.06 22.45
N TRP A 255 4.53 -11.26 22.18
CA TRP A 255 5.40 -10.63 23.15
C TRP A 255 5.61 -9.16 22.80
N ARG A 256 6.14 -8.40 23.70
CA ARG A 256 6.50 -7.00 23.50
C ARG A 256 7.30 -6.74 22.22
N TYR A 257 8.04 -7.74 21.74
CA TYR A 257 8.97 -7.61 20.62
C TYR A 257 8.54 -8.33 19.35
N LEU A 258 7.48 -9.17 19.39
CA LEU A 258 7.09 -10.00 18.27
C LEU A 258 5.59 -9.96 18.02
N SER A 259 5.19 -9.67 16.79
CA SER A 259 3.81 -9.71 16.32
C SER A 259 3.66 -10.65 15.14
N LEU A 260 2.62 -11.48 15.18
CA LEU A 260 2.14 -12.29 14.07
C LEU A 260 1.03 -11.53 13.35
N GLN A 261 1.04 -11.57 12.04
CA GLN A 261 0.10 -10.81 11.23
C GLN A 261 -0.54 -11.71 10.18
N MET A 262 -1.82 -11.47 9.91
CA MET A 262 -2.57 -12.12 8.86
C MET A 262 -3.59 -11.16 8.28
N GLY A 263 -3.80 -11.22 6.96
CA GLY A 263 -4.77 -10.37 6.29
C GLY A 263 -5.30 -10.98 5.01
N ALA A 264 -6.36 -10.38 4.52
CA ALA A 264 -6.98 -10.73 3.27
C ALA A 264 -7.40 -9.47 2.52
N HIS A 265 -7.32 -9.52 1.22
CA HIS A 265 -7.71 -8.46 0.30
C HIS A 265 -8.64 -9.00 -0.76
N TRP A 266 -9.67 -8.25 -1.04
CA TRP A 266 -10.60 -8.45 -2.14
C TRP A 266 -10.63 -7.19 -2.98
N GLY A 267 -10.38 -7.33 -4.25
CA GLY A 267 -10.37 -6.21 -5.21
C GLY A 267 -10.37 -6.73 -6.62
N ASP A 268 -10.30 -5.81 -7.54
CA ASP A 268 -10.33 -6.04 -8.97
C ASP A 268 -9.16 -6.95 -9.40
N GLU A 269 -9.39 -8.26 -9.47
CA GLU A 269 -8.43 -9.31 -9.87
C GLU A 269 -7.23 -9.54 -8.91
N ASP A 270 -7.10 -8.78 -7.84
CA ASP A 270 -6.04 -8.95 -6.84
C ASP A 270 -6.62 -9.47 -5.51
N ASN A 271 -7.22 -10.67 -5.54
CA ASN A 271 -7.69 -11.32 -4.34
C ASN A 271 -6.58 -12.16 -3.74
N TYR A 272 -6.27 -11.95 -2.45
CA TYR A 272 -5.20 -12.67 -1.79
C TYR A 272 -5.38 -12.80 -0.29
N VAL A 273 -4.63 -13.73 0.27
CA VAL A 273 -4.32 -13.79 1.71
C VAL A 273 -2.84 -13.49 1.91
N ALA A 274 -2.53 -12.86 3.03
CA ALA A 274 -1.17 -12.52 3.38
C ALA A 274 -0.87 -12.85 4.84
N TYR A 275 0.39 -13.10 5.12
CA TYR A 275 0.91 -13.43 6.45
C TYR A 275 2.20 -12.64 6.66
N GLY A 276 2.50 -12.32 7.90
CA GLY A 276 3.74 -11.63 8.22
C GLY A 276 4.16 -11.74 9.66
N LEU A 277 5.39 -11.33 9.85
CA LEU A 277 6.05 -11.23 11.16
C LEU A 277 6.62 -9.83 11.30
N ASN A 278 6.44 -9.24 12.45
CA ASN A 278 7.06 -7.98 12.82
C ASN A 278 7.81 -8.16 14.14
N ALA A 279 9.08 -7.82 14.15
CA ALA A 279 9.94 -7.88 15.34
C ALA A 279 10.52 -6.50 15.63
N SER A 280 10.30 -5.98 16.85
CA SER A 280 10.75 -4.65 17.28
C SER A 280 11.77 -4.76 18.41
N PHE A 281 12.97 -4.24 18.20
CA PHE A 281 14.07 -4.25 19.13
C PHE A 281 14.50 -2.81 19.48
N GLY A 282 13.88 -2.25 20.49
CA GLY A 282 14.15 -0.86 20.88
C GLY A 282 13.77 0.12 19.75
N LYS A 283 14.77 0.66 19.05
CA LYS A 283 14.61 1.63 17.96
C LYS A 283 14.62 1.01 16.57
N MET A 284 14.77 -0.30 16.47
CA MET A 284 14.81 -1.03 15.20
C MET A 284 13.59 -1.94 15.07
N THR A 285 12.99 -1.96 13.90
CA THR A 285 11.90 -2.86 13.53
C THR A 285 12.33 -3.67 12.30
N ILE A 286 12.05 -4.96 12.32
CA ILE A 286 12.26 -5.87 11.19
C ILE A 286 10.90 -6.46 10.83
N GLU A 287 10.54 -6.38 9.57
CA GLU A 287 9.26 -6.83 9.06
C GLU A 287 9.47 -7.84 7.93
N THR A 288 8.65 -8.87 7.89
CA THR A 288 8.60 -9.81 6.77
C THR A 288 7.16 -10.16 6.46
N SER A 289 6.85 -10.37 5.19
CA SER A 289 5.51 -10.79 4.77
C SER A 289 5.53 -11.59 3.48
N MET A 290 4.48 -12.36 3.31
CA MET A 290 4.20 -13.14 2.11
C MET A 290 2.73 -12.97 1.74
N LYS A 291 2.46 -12.72 0.46
CA LYS A 291 1.14 -12.70 -0.16
C LYS A 291 0.97 -13.96 -1.02
N THR A 292 -0.13 -14.66 -0.82
CA THR A 292 -0.56 -15.79 -1.65
C THR A 292 -1.82 -15.39 -2.40
N PRO A 293 -1.79 -15.26 -3.73
CA PRO A 293 -2.97 -14.93 -4.51
C PRO A 293 -4.00 -16.07 -4.45
N ILE A 294 -5.27 -15.72 -4.40
CA ILE A 294 -6.40 -16.65 -4.51
C ILE A 294 -6.76 -16.83 -5.99
N THR A 295 -6.57 -15.78 -6.78
CA THR A 295 -6.85 -15.79 -8.22
C THR A 295 -5.66 -16.40 -8.97
N ALA A 296 -5.92 -17.29 -9.92
CA ALA A 296 -4.89 -17.85 -10.80
C ALA A 296 -4.22 -16.74 -11.63
N ASN A 297 -2.92 -16.91 -11.94
CA ASN A 297 -2.09 -16.05 -12.79
C ASN A 297 -1.44 -14.83 -12.12
N VAL A 298 -1.61 -14.60 -10.83
CA VAL A 298 -0.83 -13.61 -10.10
C VAL A 298 0.26 -14.32 -9.31
N GLY A 299 1.51 -13.88 -9.41
CA GLY A 299 2.64 -14.47 -8.69
C GLY A 299 2.55 -14.27 -7.18
N LYS A 300 3.24 -15.13 -6.43
CA LYS A 300 3.44 -14.92 -4.99
C LYS A 300 4.30 -13.68 -4.78
N MET A 301 4.00 -12.93 -3.73
CA MET A 301 4.74 -11.74 -3.38
C MET A 301 5.39 -11.93 -2.01
N TYR A 302 6.64 -11.53 -1.91
CA TYR A 302 7.41 -11.55 -0.66
C TYR A 302 7.91 -10.15 -0.37
N MET A 303 7.93 -9.77 0.88
CA MET A 303 8.43 -8.47 1.29
C MET A 303 9.20 -8.56 2.60
N ALA A 304 10.27 -7.80 2.71
CA ALA A 304 11.05 -7.64 3.91
C ALA A 304 11.41 -6.18 4.11
N GLY A 305 11.46 -5.74 5.35
CA GLY A 305 11.75 -4.35 5.68
C GLY A 305 12.49 -4.17 6.99
N VAL A 306 13.16 -3.04 7.08
CA VAL A 306 13.83 -2.56 8.29
C VAL A 306 13.43 -1.11 8.52
N GLY A 307 12.97 -0.82 9.72
CA GLY A 307 12.67 0.54 10.21
C GLY A 307 13.61 0.92 11.35
N LEU A 308 13.98 2.20 11.38
CA LEU A 308 14.77 2.81 12.44
C LEU A 308 14.07 4.05 12.98
N ILE A 309 14.06 4.21 14.29
CA ILE A 309 13.45 5.34 14.99
C ILE A 309 14.55 6.03 15.81
N PHE A 310 14.66 7.36 15.69
CA PHE A 310 15.70 8.16 16.35
C PHE A 310 15.10 9.20 17.29
#